data_d4536f7bb992c153e89c14fd7cf03ad1
#
_entry.id   d4536f7bb992c153e89c14fd7cf03ad1
#
_cell.length_a   1.000
_cell.length_b   1.000
_cell.length_c   1.000
_cell.angle_alpha   90.00
_cell.angle_beta   90.00
_cell.angle_gamma   90.00
#
_symmetry.space_group_name_H-M   'P 1'
#
loop_
_entity.id
_entity.type
_entity.pdbx_description
1 polymer ?
#
loop_
_entity_poly.entity_id
_entity_poly.type
_entity_poly.pdbx_seq_one_letter_code
_entity_poly.pdbx_strand_id
1 'polypeptide(L)'
;KAIVERLKEHYRIGWFEEKNEHGDNTVESLHDGSLTLGELQRCAKNICRFMMNTHAFMRMQNEEDTIEILGAEEGFEECVGDLTYYKVDREVVIDLSGHEISKGTSIDFALDLEQLGYYKAELTAKSDLGELAQIPVTLSFAGTPRGVYTFNGTNGQWVTQTREADLGMKYAIMRLYFPQNGIEVKQIKFVYDRPFE
;
A
#
# COMPACT_ATOMS: atom_id res chain seq x y z
N LYS A 1 -29.80 -20.18 -11.72
CA LYS A 1 -29.10 -21.41 -11.28
C LYS A 1 -27.81 -21.65 -12.06
N ALA A 2 -27.82 -21.64 -13.40
CA ALA A 2 -26.63 -21.96 -14.21
C ALA A 2 -25.41 -21.00 -13.99
N ILE A 3 -25.62 -19.73 -13.75
CA ILE A 3 -24.54 -18.76 -13.51
C ILE A 3 -23.88 -18.99 -12.14
N VAL A 4 -24.67 -19.28 -11.12
CA VAL A 4 -24.16 -19.54 -9.76
C VAL A 4 -23.36 -20.85 -9.72
N GLU A 5 -23.81 -21.89 -10.39
CA GLU A 5 -23.09 -23.16 -10.50
C GLU A 5 -21.78 -23.00 -11.27
N ARG A 6 -21.77 -22.24 -12.36
CA ARG A 6 -20.53 -21.91 -13.10
C ARG A 6 -19.53 -21.11 -12.29
N LEU A 7 -19.99 -20.16 -11.48
CA LEU A 7 -19.14 -19.38 -10.57
C LEU A 7 -18.52 -20.27 -9.50
N LYS A 8 -19.29 -21.23 -8.94
CA LYS A 8 -18.79 -22.21 -7.97
C LYS A 8 -17.69 -23.11 -8.57
N GLU A 9 -17.89 -23.62 -9.79
CA GLU A 9 -16.90 -24.46 -10.46
C GLU A 9 -15.65 -23.75 -10.87
N HIS A 10 -15.76 -22.51 -11.38
CA HIS A 10 -14.63 -21.79 -11.95
C HIS A 10 -13.70 -21.19 -10.90
N TYR A 11 -14.24 -20.71 -9.79
CA TYR A 11 -13.46 -20.02 -8.76
C TYR A 11 -13.03 -20.88 -7.59
N ARG A 12 -13.49 -22.17 -7.52
CA ARG A 12 -13.27 -22.99 -6.31
C ARG A 12 -13.49 -22.19 -5.02
N ILE A 13 -14.53 -21.36 -5.03
CA ILE A 13 -14.84 -20.54 -3.86
C ILE A 13 -15.41 -21.48 -2.81
N GLY A 14 -14.54 -22.08 -2.03
CA GLY A 14 -14.89 -22.87 -0.85
C GLY A 14 -15.44 -22.02 0.31
N TRP A 15 -15.94 -20.83 -0.02
CA TRP A 15 -16.47 -19.85 0.92
C TRP A 15 -18.01 -19.79 0.91
N PHE A 16 -18.66 -20.53 0.02
CA PHE A 16 -20.11 -20.72 0.11
C PHE A 16 -20.39 -21.94 0.97
N GLU A 17 -20.23 -21.74 2.26
CA GLU A 17 -20.60 -22.76 3.21
C GLU A 17 -22.11 -22.89 3.27
N GLU A 18 -22.59 -24.11 3.17
CA GLU A 18 -24.00 -24.47 3.38
C GLU A 18 -24.40 -24.30 4.86
N LYS A 19 -23.43 -23.96 5.71
CA LYS A 19 -23.60 -23.73 7.14
C LYS A 19 -23.33 -22.26 7.45
N ASN A 20 -24.20 -21.69 8.28
CA ASN A 20 -24.04 -20.33 8.82
C ASN A 20 -22.89 -20.28 9.85
N GLU A 21 -21.64 -20.44 9.40
CA GLU A 21 -20.45 -20.46 10.29
C GLU A 21 -20.16 -19.07 10.88
N HIS A 22 -20.62 -18.01 10.23
CA HIS A 22 -20.45 -16.65 10.73
C HIS A 22 -21.57 -16.19 11.68
N GLY A 23 -22.58 -17.05 11.90
CA GLY A 23 -23.65 -16.76 12.85
C GLY A 23 -24.51 -15.55 12.45
N ASP A 24 -24.66 -15.28 11.13
CA ASP A 24 -25.57 -14.23 10.69
C ASP A 24 -27.04 -14.67 10.95
N ASN A 25 -27.91 -13.68 11.15
CA ASN A 25 -29.31 -13.90 11.43
C ASN A 25 -30.23 -13.78 10.20
N THR A 26 -29.70 -13.89 8.98
CA THR A 26 -30.45 -13.68 7.74
C THR A 26 -31.65 -14.61 7.62
N VAL A 27 -31.47 -15.89 7.92
CA VAL A 27 -32.56 -16.90 7.84
C VAL A 27 -33.62 -16.63 8.89
N GLU A 28 -33.22 -16.32 10.12
CA GLU A 28 -34.11 -16.00 11.22
C GLU A 28 -34.92 -14.72 10.94
N SER A 29 -34.25 -13.71 10.41
CA SER A 29 -34.88 -12.42 10.03
C SER A 29 -35.89 -12.57 8.88
N LEU A 30 -35.67 -13.54 7.98
CA LEU A 30 -36.66 -13.89 6.94
C LEU A 30 -37.89 -14.58 7.56
N HIS A 31 -37.67 -15.42 8.56
CA HIS A 31 -38.77 -16.15 9.21
C HIS A 31 -39.60 -15.27 10.11
N ASP A 32 -39.01 -14.34 10.82
CA ASP A 32 -39.71 -13.40 11.72
C ASP A 32 -40.27 -12.16 10.99
N GLY A 33 -39.90 -12.00 9.69
CA GLY A 33 -40.39 -10.91 8.84
C GLY A 33 -39.65 -9.58 9.03
N SER A 34 -38.59 -9.53 9.82
CA SER A 34 -37.74 -8.33 9.97
C SER A 34 -36.90 -8.06 8.72
N LEU A 35 -36.66 -9.08 7.90
CA LEU A 35 -36.07 -9.00 6.57
C LEU A 35 -37.01 -9.63 5.54
N THR A 36 -37.29 -8.93 4.46
CA THR A 36 -38.13 -9.43 3.38
C THR A 36 -37.30 -10.07 2.25
N LEU A 37 -37.89 -11.05 1.59
CA LEU A 37 -37.27 -11.65 0.38
C LEU A 37 -37.01 -10.59 -0.70
N GLY A 38 -37.86 -9.56 -0.79
CA GLY A 38 -37.68 -8.45 -1.73
C GLY A 38 -36.46 -7.59 -1.43
N GLU A 39 -36.14 -7.40 -0.16
CA GLU A 39 -34.91 -6.68 0.26
C GLU A 39 -33.66 -7.49 -0.07
N LEU A 40 -33.66 -8.79 0.21
CA LEU A 40 -32.58 -9.69 -0.20
C LEU A 40 -32.37 -9.69 -1.71
N GLN A 41 -33.45 -9.79 -2.48
CA GLN A 41 -33.38 -9.76 -3.94
C GLN A 41 -32.84 -8.43 -4.46
N ARG A 42 -33.21 -7.31 -3.81
CA ARG A 42 -32.69 -5.99 -4.14
C ARG A 42 -31.17 -5.91 -3.87
N CYS A 43 -30.69 -6.41 -2.74
CA CYS A 43 -29.27 -6.49 -2.42
C CYS A 43 -28.50 -7.33 -3.43
N ALA A 44 -28.99 -8.54 -3.71
CA ALA A 44 -28.39 -9.43 -4.70
C ALA A 44 -28.34 -8.79 -6.10
N LYS A 45 -29.42 -8.10 -6.51
CA LYS A 45 -29.46 -7.37 -7.79
C LYS A 45 -28.44 -6.25 -7.85
N ASN A 46 -28.24 -5.51 -6.75
CA ASN A 46 -27.26 -4.43 -6.69
C ASN A 46 -25.83 -4.98 -6.78
N ILE A 47 -25.56 -6.08 -6.08
CA ILE A 47 -24.26 -6.78 -6.18
C ILE A 47 -24.00 -7.25 -7.60
N CYS A 48 -24.98 -7.92 -8.24
CA CYS A 48 -24.85 -8.35 -9.64
C CYS A 48 -24.60 -7.17 -10.59
N ARG A 49 -25.33 -6.07 -10.42
CA ARG A 49 -25.11 -4.85 -11.22
C ARG A 49 -23.71 -4.27 -11.04
N PHE A 50 -23.22 -4.24 -9.81
CA PHE A 50 -21.86 -3.81 -9.55
C PHE A 50 -20.86 -4.75 -10.25
N MET A 51 -21.00 -6.05 -10.08
CA MET A 51 -20.11 -7.04 -10.69
C MET A 51 -20.09 -6.95 -12.21
N MET A 52 -21.23 -6.72 -12.85
CA MET A 52 -21.33 -6.59 -14.32
C MET A 52 -20.57 -5.37 -14.87
N ASN A 53 -20.29 -4.38 -14.03
CA ASN A 53 -19.52 -3.21 -14.41
C ASN A 53 -18.04 -3.30 -13.96
N THR A 54 -17.59 -4.46 -13.50
CA THR A 54 -16.19 -4.65 -13.10
C THR A 54 -15.37 -5.17 -14.28
N HIS A 55 -14.11 -4.76 -14.34
CA HIS A 55 -13.15 -5.26 -15.32
C HIS A 55 -12.96 -6.80 -15.21
N ALA A 56 -13.10 -7.36 -14.01
CA ALA A 56 -13.09 -8.80 -13.82
C ALA A 56 -14.21 -9.50 -14.60
N PHE A 57 -15.41 -8.91 -14.66
CA PHE A 57 -16.52 -9.46 -15.44
C PHE A 57 -16.28 -9.30 -16.95
N MET A 58 -15.73 -8.18 -17.39
CA MET A 58 -15.35 -7.95 -18.80
C MET A 58 -14.35 -9.02 -19.27
N ARG A 59 -13.30 -9.28 -18.49
CA ARG A 59 -12.35 -10.36 -18.77
C ARG A 59 -13.01 -11.75 -18.87
N MET A 60 -14.01 -12.02 -18.02
CA MET A 60 -14.77 -13.28 -18.11
C MET A 60 -15.60 -13.40 -19.39
N GLN A 61 -16.01 -12.28 -19.98
CA GLN A 61 -16.75 -12.24 -21.26
C GLN A 61 -15.81 -12.26 -22.48
N ASN A 62 -14.49 -12.32 -22.28
CA ASN A 62 -13.45 -12.11 -23.30
C ASN A 62 -13.58 -10.76 -24.02
N GLU A 63 -14.12 -9.75 -23.34
CA GLU A 63 -14.09 -8.38 -23.81
C GLU A 63 -12.70 -7.78 -23.55
N GLU A 64 -12.23 -6.94 -24.44
CA GLU A 64 -10.97 -6.22 -24.24
C GLU A 64 -11.09 -5.34 -22.99
N ASP A 65 -10.18 -5.59 -22.06
CA ASP A 65 -10.08 -4.83 -20.81
C ASP A 65 -9.20 -3.61 -21.07
N THR A 66 -9.81 -2.45 -21.13
CA THR A 66 -9.12 -1.17 -21.31
C THR A 66 -8.74 -0.54 -19.98
N ILE A 67 -8.32 -1.33 -19.00
CA ILE A 67 -7.80 -0.77 -17.75
C ILE A 67 -6.48 -0.09 -18.06
N GLU A 68 -6.46 1.22 -18.00
CA GLU A 68 -5.26 1.99 -17.81
C GLU A 68 -4.90 1.94 -16.33
N ILE A 69 -3.93 1.09 -15.96
CA ILE A 69 -3.41 1.06 -14.60
C ILE A 69 -2.45 2.23 -14.49
N LEU A 70 -2.94 3.36 -14.00
CA LEU A 70 -2.12 4.52 -13.71
C LEU A 70 -1.08 4.13 -12.65
N GLY A 71 0.21 4.23 -12.99
CA GLY A 71 1.32 3.84 -12.13
C GLY A 71 1.73 2.35 -12.22
N ALA A 72 1.12 1.54 -13.09
CA ALA A 72 1.59 0.17 -13.29
C ALA A 72 2.89 0.10 -14.10
N GLU A 73 3.13 1.10 -14.95
CA GLU A 73 4.42 1.25 -15.65
C GLU A 73 5.51 1.80 -14.71
N GLU A 74 5.12 2.43 -13.61
CA GLU A 74 6.00 2.80 -12.48
C GLU A 74 6.12 1.63 -11.48
N GLY A 75 5.51 0.47 -11.79
CA GLY A 75 5.64 -0.75 -11.04
C GLY A 75 7.08 -1.17 -11.06
N PHE A 76 7.70 -1.11 -9.88
CA PHE A 76 8.91 -1.82 -9.52
C PHE A 76 9.83 -2.14 -10.71
N GLU A 77 10.31 -1.12 -11.41
CA GLU A 77 11.59 -1.28 -12.07
C GLU A 77 12.51 -1.75 -10.96
N GLU A 78 12.94 -2.99 -11.04
CA GLU A 78 14.07 -3.46 -10.26
C GLU A 78 15.10 -2.36 -10.37
N CYS A 79 15.64 -1.89 -9.25
CA CYS A 79 16.61 -0.81 -9.26
C CYS A 79 17.74 -1.21 -10.22
N VAL A 80 17.65 -0.80 -11.47
CA VAL A 80 18.61 -1.09 -12.51
C VAL A 80 19.67 -0.01 -12.44
N GLY A 81 20.59 -0.14 -11.49
CA GLY A 81 21.67 0.80 -11.29
C GLY A 81 22.60 0.41 -10.14
N ASP A 82 23.77 0.99 -10.09
CA ASP A 82 24.70 0.84 -8.99
C ASP A 82 24.16 1.58 -7.77
N LEU A 83 23.48 0.86 -6.87
CA LEU A 83 23.01 1.40 -5.60
C LEU A 83 24.18 1.53 -4.63
N THR A 84 24.22 2.65 -3.92
CA THR A 84 25.11 2.80 -2.78
C THR A 84 24.58 1.99 -1.60
N TYR A 85 25.40 1.03 -1.10
CA TYR A 85 25.11 0.26 0.09
C TYR A 85 25.61 1.01 1.34
N TYR A 86 24.69 1.37 2.22
CA TYR A 86 25.01 1.98 3.51
C TYR A 86 25.09 0.92 4.60
N LYS A 87 26.28 0.77 5.18
CA LYS A 87 26.47 -0.20 6.27
C LYS A 87 25.78 0.30 7.55
N VAL A 88 24.99 -0.59 8.17
CA VAL A 88 24.20 -0.29 9.36
C VAL A 88 24.57 -1.27 10.47
N ASP A 89 25.32 -0.81 11.45
CA ASP A 89 25.55 -1.55 12.69
C ASP A 89 24.33 -1.37 13.62
N ARG A 90 24.16 -0.17 14.19
CA ARG A 90 22.99 0.20 15.01
C ARG A 90 22.22 1.36 14.45
N GLU A 91 22.92 2.29 13.82
CA GLU A 91 22.30 3.42 13.15
C GLU A 91 23.06 3.82 11.89
N VAL A 92 22.37 4.46 10.98
CA VAL A 92 22.94 5.11 9.80
C VAL A 92 22.16 6.35 9.46
N VAL A 93 22.86 7.39 9.00
CA VAL A 93 22.25 8.59 8.43
C VAL A 93 22.63 8.66 6.97
N ILE A 94 21.62 8.80 6.12
CA ILE A 94 21.76 8.91 4.66
C ILE A 94 21.39 10.34 4.29
N ASP A 95 22.32 11.07 3.72
CA ASP A 95 22.10 12.42 3.21
C ASP A 95 21.31 12.33 1.90
N LEU A 96 20.18 12.99 1.86
CA LEU A 96 19.29 13.09 0.71
C LEU A 96 19.27 14.52 0.13
N SER A 97 20.07 15.41 0.68
CA SER A 97 20.16 16.78 0.21
C SER A 97 20.68 16.82 -1.23
N GLY A 98 20.10 17.69 -2.04
CA GLY A 98 20.50 17.81 -3.45
C GLY A 98 19.75 16.92 -4.43
N HIS A 99 18.86 16.03 -3.97
CA HIS A 99 17.92 15.35 -4.86
C HIS A 99 16.80 16.31 -5.26
N GLU A 100 16.56 16.44 -6.55
CA GLU A 100 15.40 17.19 -7.07
C GLU A 100 14.14 16.34 -6.90
N ILE A 101 13.22 16.82 -6.06
CA ILE A 101 11.96 16.14 -5.80
C ILE A 101 10.86 16.74 -6.68
N SER A 102 10.23 15.89 -7.48
CA SER A 102 9.04 16.23 -8.26
C SER A 102 8.00 15.11 -8.13
N LYS A 103 6.79 15.40 -8.55
CA LYS A 103 5.71 14.39 -8.56
C LYS A 103 6.12 13.16 -9.35
N GLY A 104 5.99 11.99 -8.74
CA GLY A 104 6.32 10.69 -9.33
C GLY A 104 7.79 10.29 -9.21
N THR A 105 8.66 11.12 -8.62
CA THR A 105 10.07 10.75 -8.43
C THR A 105 10.27 9.79 -7.26
N SER A 106 11.37 9.03 -7.33
CA SER A 106 11.82 8.13 -6.27
C SER A 106 13.29 8.36 -5.97
N ILE A 107 13.69 8.10 -4.73
CA ILE A 107 15.08 7.99 -4.31
C ILE A 107 15.30 6.56 -3.85
N ASP A 108 16.22 5.85 -4.50
CA ASP A 108 16.56 4.47 -4.18
C ASP A 108 17.94 4.40 -3.51
N PHE A 109 18.05 3.58 -2.49
CA PHE A 109 19.29 3.30 -1.77
C PHE A 109 19.24 1.91 -1.16
N ALA A 110 20.39 1.36 -0.78
CA ALA A 110 20.46 0.05 -0.18
C ALA A 110 21.13 0.09 1.20
N LEU A 111 20.65 -0.77 2.11
CA LEU A 111 21.23 -0.96 3.43
C LEU A 111 21.91 -2.32 3.51
N ASP A 112 23.09 -2.38 4.14
CA ASP A 112 23.77 -3.61 4.56
C ASP A 112 23.62 -3.70 6.09
N LEU A 113 22.67 -4.51 6.55
CA LEU A 113 22.28 -4.60 7.95
C LEU A 113 23.13 -5.63 8.70
N GLU A 114 23.73 -5.26 9.81
CA GLU A 114 24.37 -6.21 10.73
C GLU A 114 23.35 -6.89 11.64
N GLN A 115 22.25 -6.23 11.95
CA GLN A 115 21.16 -6.75 12.78
C GLN A 115 19.84 -6.70 12.04
N LEU A 116 19.08 -7.80 12.06
CA LEU A 116 17.74 -7.88 11.50
C LEU A 116 16.72 -7.58 12.59
N GLY A 117 15.65 -6.86 12.27
CA GLY A 117 14.65 -6.50 13.26
C GLY A 117 13.85 -5.26 12.88
N TYR A 118 13.31 -4.64 13.90
CA TYR A 118 12.58 -3.38 13.78
C TYR A 118 13.52 -2.20 13.90
N TYR A 119 13.33 -1.26 13.00
CA TYR A 119 14.09 -0.02 12.93
C TYR A 119 13.15 1.18 13.03
N LYS A 120 13.62 2.25 13.64
CA LYS A 120 13.01 3.58 13.53
C LYS A 120 13.62 4.28 12.33
N ALA A 121 12.78 4.53 11.33
CA ALA A 121 13.15 5.27 10.14
C ALA A 121 12.68 6.72 10.31
N GLU A 122 13.63 7.65 10.45
CA GLU A 122 13.41 9.06 10.74
C GLU A 122 13.70 9.89 9.48
N LEU A 123 12.66 10.39 8.83
CA LEU A 123 12.77 11.25 7.65
C LEU A 123 12.70 12.71 8.04
N THR A 124 13.70 13.49 7.65
CA THR A 124 13.74 14.94 7.85
C THR A 124 13.45 15.65 6.54
N ALA A 125 12.37 16.44 6.52
CA ALA A 125 11.92 17.17 5.35
C ALA A 125 11.36 18.54 5.72
N LYS A 126 11.21 19.41 4.74
CA LYS A 126 10.54 20.72 4.85
C LYS A 126 9.62 20.96 3.65
N SER A 127 8.67 21.86 3.81
CA SER A 127 7.76 22.28 2.76
C SER A 127 7.36 23.74 2.93
N ASP A 128 7.31 24.48 1.83
CA ASP A 128 6.82 25.85 1.77
C ASP A 128 5.31 25.93 1.42
N LEU A 129 4.64 24.79 1.32
CA LEU A 129 3.20 24.74 1.10
C LEU A 129 2.45 25.20 2.36
N GLY A 130 1.17 25.55 2.20
CA GLY A 130 0.33 25.98 3.30
C GLY A 130 0.14 24.91 4.39
N GLU A 131 -0.18 25.33 5.61
CA GLU A 131 -0.31 24.44 6.80
C GLU A 131 -1.30 23.27 6.63
N LEU A 132 -2.30 23.42 5.76
CA LEU A 132 -3.28 22.38 5.45
C LEU A 132 -2.85 21.42 4.34
N ALA A 133 -1.68 21.65 3.73
CA ALA A 133 -1.14 20.71 2.74
C ALA A 133 -0.84 19.37 3.41
N GLN A 134 -1.11 18.29 2.69
CA GLN A 134 -0.74 16.94 3.10
C GLN A 134 0.15 16.34 2.02
N ILE A 135 1.42 16.16 2.34
CA ILE A 135 2.43 15.71 1.41
C ILE A 135 2.90 14.33 1.86
N PRO A 136 2.35 13.26 1.27
CA PRO A 136 2.78 11.91 1.60
C PRO A 136 4.14 11.61 0.98
N VAL A 137 4.97 10.85 1.71
CA VAL A 137 6.20 10.23 1.23
C VAL A 137 6.16 8.77 1.64
N THR A 138 6.20 7.87 0.67
CA THR A 138 6.12 6.43 0.95
C THR A 138 7.51 5.83 1.07
N LEU A 139 7.78 5.15 2.18
CA LEU A 139 8.97 4.32 2.36
C LEU A 139 8.60 2.88 2.02
N SER A 140 9.33 2.29 1.07
CA SER A 140 9.18 0.89 0.69
C SER A 140 10.47 0.12 0.93
N PHE A 141 10.34 -1.16 1.26
CA PHE A 141 11.42 -2.13 1.39
C PHE A 141 11.16 -3.29 0.45
N ALA A 142 12.13 -3.61 -0.43
CA ALA A 142 12.01 -4.66 -1.43
C ALA A 142 10.63 -4.61 -2.16
N GLY A 143 10.22 -3.40 -2.54
CA GLY A 143 8.96 -3.16 -3.22
C GLY A 143 7.69 -3.14 -2.36
N THR A 144 7.77 -3.48 -1.10
CA THR A 144 6.62 -3.46 -0.20
C THR A 144 6.61 -2.19 0.64
N PRO A 145 5.53 -1.38 0.64
CA PRO A 145 5.42 -0.22 1.51
C PRO A 145 5.56 -0.61 2.99
N ARG A 146 6.39 0.14 3.72
CA ARG A 146 6.63 -0.05 5.17
C ARG A 146 6.10 1.10 6.00
N GLY A 147 5.95 2.26 5.40
CA GLY A 147 5.40 3.40 6.10
C GLY A 147 5.14 4.57 5.16
N VAL A 148 4.20 5.42 5.56
CA VAL A 148 3.92 6.68 4.88
C VAL A 148 4.18 7.81 5.86
N TYR A 149 5.09 8.70 5.50
CA TYR A 149 5.25 10.00 6.18
C TYR A 149 4.25 10.95 5.56
N THR A 150 3.55 11.71 6.37
CA THR A 150 2.66 12.76 5.87
C THR A 150 3.10 14.09 6.46
N PHE A 151 3.76 14.90 5.65
CA PHE A 151 4.18 16.24 6.05
C PHE A 151 3.08 17.24 5.74
N ASN A 152 2.86 18.17 6.65
CA ASN A 152 2.06 19.36 6.37
C ASN A 152 3.02 20.47 5.90
N GLY A 153 2.48 21.63 5.54
CA GLY A 153 3.32 22.79 5.32
C GLY A 153 4.12 23.11 6.59
N THR A 154 5.44 23.27 6.46
CA THR A 154 6.36 23.43 7.60
C THR A 154 6.88 24.86 7.72
N ASN A 155 6.35 25.78 6.93
CA ASN A 155 6.85 27.17 6.84
C ASN A 155 8.38 27.24 6.62
N GLY A 156 8.90 26.35 5.76
CA GLY A 156 10.33 26.24 5.46
C GLY A 156 11.20 25.66 6.59
N GLN A 157 10.59 25.22 7.69
CA GLN A 157 11.33 24.61 8.80
C GLN A 157 11.53 23.11 8.57
N TRP A 158 12.71 22.61 8.94
CA TRP A 158 13.00 21.19 8.90
C TRP A 158 12.23 20.45 10.02
N VAL A 159 11.45 19.46 9.64
CA VAL A 159 10.66 18.62 10.55
C VAL A 159 11.04 17.18 10.34
N THR A 160 11.22 16.44 11.42
CA THR A 160 11.51 15.01 11.38
C THR A 160 10.27 14.22 11.78
N GLN A 161 9.93 13.23 10.97
CA GLN A 161 8.90 12.24 11.29
C GLN A 161 9.51 10.85 11.36
N THR A 162 9.00 10.02 12.28
CA THR A 162 9.47 8.66 12.52
C THR A 162 8.42 7.65 12.08
N ARG A 163 8.86 6.57 11.45
CA ARG A 163 8.06 5.38 11.17
C ARG A 163 8.83 4.13 11.59
N GLU A 164 8.12 3.10 12.00
CA GLU A 164 8.71 1.80 12.22
C GLU A 164 8.84 1.07 10.87
N ALA A 165 9.98 0.42 10.66
CA ALA A 165 10.26 -0.40 9.49
C ALA A 165 10.80 -1.75 9.94
N ASP A 166 10.15 -2.83 9.53
CA ASP A 166 10.60 -4.20 9.74
C ASP A 166 11.57 -4.59 8.61
N LEU A 167 12.85 -4.77 8.95
CA LEU A 167 13.91 -5.07 8.00
C LEU A 167 14.44 -6.49 8.26
N GLY A 168 13.89 -7.45 7.51
CA GLY A 168 14.14 -8.89 7.67
C GLY A 168 15.19 -9.48 6.73
N MET A 169 15.89 -8.67 5.94
CA MET A 169 16.95 -9.14 5.03
C MET A 169 18.21 -8.33 5.23
N LYS A 170 19.36 -9.03 5.17
CA LYS A 170 20.67 -8.40 5.34
C LYS A 170 20.89 -7.24 4.36
N TYR A 171 20.53 -7.44 3.11
CA TYR A 171 20.61 -6.43 2.06
C TYR A 171 19.20 -5.91 1.75
N ALA A 172 18.93 -4.71 2.21
CA ALA A 172 17.62 -4.09 2.11
C ALA A 172 17.63 -2.99 1.05
N ILE A 173 16.91 -3.21 -0.05
CA ILE A 173 16.69 -2.17 -1.06
C ILE A 173 15.51 -1.33 -0.60
N MET A 174 15.76 -0.04 -0.41
CA MET A 174 14.80 0.93 0.09
C MET A 174 14.45 1.92 -1.01
N ARG A 175 13.20 2.37 -1.03
CA ARG A 175 12.72 3.42 -1.92
C ARG A 175 11.92 4.45 -1.14
N LEU A 176 12.20 5.72 -1.34
CA LEU A 176 11.34 6.83 -0.99
C LEU A 176 10.62 7.31 -2.26
N TYR A 177 9.30 7.22 -2.27
CA TYR A 177 8.47 7.66 -3.39
C TYR A 177 7.71 8.93 -3.04
N PHE A 178 7.69 9.89 -3.98
CA PHE A 178 7.10 11.21 -3.83
C PHE A 178 5.93 11.40 -4.79
N PRO A 179 4.67 11.17 -4.38
CA PRO A 179 3.51 11.26 -5.26
C PRO A 179 3.12 12.69 -5.64
N GLN A 180 3.72 13.70 -5.01
CA GLN A 180 3.45 15.11 -5.30
C GLN A 180 4.65 16.02 -5.05
N ASN A 181 4.57 17.25 -5.59
CA ASN A 181 5.57 18.29 -5.43
C ASN A 181 5.48 18.99 -4.07
N GLY A 182 6.44 19.87 -3.79
CA GLY A 182 6.37 20.82 -2.68
C GLY A 182 7.00 20.32 -1.40
N ILE A 183 7.87 19.34 -1.48
CA ILE A 183 8.69 18.87 -0.36
C ILE A 183 10.17 18.89 -0.74
N GLU A 184 11.02 19.21 0.21
CA GLU A 184 12.46 19.08 0.14
C GLU A 184 12.90 18.15 1.27
N VAL A 185 13.73 17.16 0.97
CA VAL A 185 14.24 16.20 1.94
C VAL A 185 15.68 16.49 2.26
N LYS A 186 16.06 16.31 3.52
CA LYS A 186 17.43 16.53 4.00
C LYS A 186 18.16 15.21 4.18
N GLN A 187 17.56 14.30 4.94
CA GLN A 187 18.18 13.03 5.31
C GLN A 187 17.11 12.03 5.76
N ILE A 188 17.48 10.75 5.68
CA ILE A 188 16.78 9.69 6.40
C ILE A 188 17.76 9.00 7.34
N LYS A 189 17.32 8.73 8.57
CA LYS A 189 18.10 8.03 9.58
C LYS A 189 17.39 6.72 9.94
N PHE A 190 18.13 5.62 9.97
CA PHE A 190 17.65 4.35 10.49
C PHE A 190 18.34 4.06 11.82
N VAL A 191 17.56 3.73 12.83
CA VAL A 191 18.02 3.36 14.17
C VAL A 191 17.44 2.01 14.53
N TYR A 192 18.30 1.03 14.82
CA TYR A 192 17.87 -0.28 15.29
C TYR A 192 17.12 -0.15 16.62
N ASP A 193 15.93 -0.73 16.70
CA ASP A 193 15.07 -0.65 17.88
C ASP A 193 15.08 -1.98 18.66
N ARG A 194 14.68 -3.08 17.98
CA ARG A 194 14.56 -4.41 18.62
C ARG A 194 14.61 -5.54 17.59
N PRO A 195 14.98 -6.77 18.01
CA PRO A 195 14.92 -7.95 17.14
C PRO A 195 13.47 -8.32 16.82
N PHE A 196 13.29 -9.18 15.83
CA PHE A 196 12.03 -9.89 15.65
C PHE A 196 11.78 -10.83 16.84
N GLU A 197 10.50 -10.94 17.27
CA GLU A 197 10.07 -11.91 18.28
C GLU A 197 10.04 -13.34 17.74
#